data_9d95598bce225232ec38849915048b82
#
_entry.id   9d95598bce225232ec38849915048b82
#
_cell.length_a   1.000
_cell.length_b   1.000
_cell.length_c   1.000
_cell.angle_alpha   90.00
_cell.angle_beta   90.00
_cell.angle_gamma   90.00
#
_symmetry.space_group_name_H-M   'P 1'
#
loop_
_entity.id
_entity.type
_entity.pdbx_description
1 polymer ?
#
loop_
_entity_poly.entity_id
_entity_poly.type
_entity_poly.pdbx_seq_one_letter_code
_entity_poly.pdbx_strand_id
1 'polypeptide(L)'
;MKPVWILAKLTFREAMRRRIMLAGLLLGISFLIIFTIGFHYILAQIRIELDAEMPSQGMARIANAEIMNGFEIMGLYAVAFLSIAMAALLGADTLAGEINSGTIQTIVTKPIRRSDVVLGKWLGFAGLLGLYLLLMAGGVVLSVFLQTGYTPDNLARGLSLIYLEALVVMTITLLCSSAFPALATGGIVFGL
;
A
#
# COMPACT_ATOMS: atom_id res chain seq x y z
N MET A 1 -10.75 -7.31 -28.01
CA MET A 1 -10.39 -6.88 -26.63
C MET A 1 -9.51 -5.66 -26.75
N LYS A 2 -9.77 -4.60 -25.97
CA LYS A 2 -8.99 -3.36 -26.08
C LYS A 2 -7.53 -3.65 -25.70
N PRO A 3 -6.51 -3.23 -26.46
CA PRO A 3 -5.09 -3.53 -26.21
C PRO A 3 -4.63 -3.14 -24.81
N VAL A 4 -5.19 -2.06 -24.25
CA VAL A 4 -4.93 -1.58 -22.88
C VAL A 4 -5.18 -2.65 -21.82
N TRP A 5 -6.28 -3.42 -21.92
CA TRP A 5 -6.63 -4.44 -20.92
C TRP A 5 -5.68 -5.65 -20.95
N ILE A 6 -5.24 -6.02 -22.14
CA ILE A 6 -4.26 -7.11 -22.30
C ILE A 6 -2.92 -6.67 -21.68
N LEU A 7 -2.50 -5.43 -21.95
CA LEU A 7 -1.29 -4.85 -21.38
C LEU A 7 -1.37 -4.73 -19.86
N ALA A 8 -2.51 -4.27 -19.31
CA ALA A 8 -2.71 -4.17 -17.87
C ALA A 8 -2.58 -5.54 -17.19
N LYS A 9 -3.20 -6.58 -17.75
CA LYS A 9 -3.10 -7.94 -17.21
C LYS A 9 -1.68 -8.51 -17.30
N LEU A 10 -0.96 -8.18 -18.35
CA LEU A 10 0.42 -8.61 -18.55
C LEU A 10 1.35 -7.92 -17.56
N THR A 11 1.22 -6.59 -17.39
CA THR A 11 1.95 -5.80 -16.40
C THR A 11 1.69 -6.28 -14.97
N PHE A 12 0.43 -6.54 -14.63
CA PHE A 12 0.07 -7.08 -13.32
C PHE A 12 0.77 -8.43 -13.04
N ARG A 13 0.74 -9.35 -14.01
CA ARG A 13 1.42 -10.66 -13.89
C ARG A 13 2.94 -10.54 -13.80
N GLU A 14 3.52 -9.65 -14.57
CA GLU A 14 4.95 -9.39 -14.58
C GLU A 14 5.41 -8.80 -13.24
N ALA A 15 4.70 -7.77 -12.75
CA ALA A 15 4.99 -7.11 -11.50
C ALA A 15 4.91 -8.09 -10.30
N MET A 16 3.91 -8.97 -10.28
CA MET A 16 3.77 -10.02 -9.26
C MET A 16 4.98 -10.97 -9.18
N ARG A 17 5.73 -11.13 -10.26
CA ARG A 17 6.93 -12.00 -10.31
C ARG A 17 8.23 -11.26 -10.01
N ARG A 18 8.19 -9.93 -9.91
CA ARG A 18 9.39 -9.14 -9.62
C ARG A 18 9.81 -9.30 -8.16
N ARG A 19 11.11 -9.38 -7.91
CA ARG A 19 11.70 -9.48 -6.55
C ARG A 19 11.29 -8.32 -5.66
N ILE A 20 11.11 -7.13 -6.22
CA ILE A 20 10.66 -5.92 -5.51
C ILE A 20 9.27 -6.11 -4.91
N MET A 21 8.35 -6.75 -5.64
CA MET A 21 7.01 -7.07 -5.14
C MET A 21 7.08 -8.05 -3.96
N LEU A 22 7.92 -9.07 -4.06
CA LEU A 22 8.13 -10.03 -2.97
C LEU A 22 8.73 -9.34 -1.74
N ALA A 23 9.70 -8.45 -1.94
CA ALA A 23 10.29 -7.68 -0.84
C ALA A 23 9.25 -6.78 -0.15
N GLY A 24 8.41 -6.06 -0.92
CA GLY A 24 7.33 -5.24 -0.38
C GLY A 24 6.28 -6.06 0.37
N LEU A 25 5.90 -7.24 -0.15
CA LEU A 25 4.99 -8.18 0.51
C LEU A 25 5.59 -8.72 1.82
N LEU A 26 6.84 -9.15 1.81
CA LEU A 26 7.52 -9.65 3.00
C LEU A 26 7.62 -8.58 4.08
N LEU A 27 7.97 -7.33 3.69
CA LEU A 27 8.03 -6.20 4.60
C LEU A 27 6.64 -5.89 5.18
N GLY A 28 5.60 -5.90 4.37
CA GLY A 28 4.22 -5.70 4.81
C GLY A 28 3.74 -6.81 5.76
N ILE A 29 3.98 -8.08 5.43
CA ILE A 29 3.62 -9.22 6.30
C ILE A 29 4.40 -9.14 7.62
N SER A 30 5.70 -8.82 7.58
CA SER A 30 6.50 -8.61 8.79
C SER A 30 5.93 -7.50 9.67
N PHE A 31 5.52 -6.39 9.04
CA PHE A 31 4.83 -5.31 9.75
C PHE A 31 3.53 -5.79 10.40
N LEU A 32 2.67 -6.52 9.69
CA LEU A 32 1.41 -7.04 10.24
C LEU A 32 1.63 -7.97 11.42
N ILE A 33 2.65 -8.83 11.37
CA ILE A 33 3.00 -9.73 12.47
C ILE A 33 3.43 -8.90 13.70
N ILE A 34 4.35 -7.95 13.51
CA ILE A 34 4.85 -7.09 14.60
C ILE A 34 3.72 -6.24 15.17
N PHE A 35 2.87 -5.66 14.32
CA PHE A 35 1.71 -4.88 14.74
C PHE A 35 0.73 -5.72 15.57
N THR A 36 0.37 -6.91 15.10
CA THR A 36 -0.59 -7.80 15.79
C THR A 36 -0.06 -8.24 17.15
N ILE A 37 1.22 -8.61 17.23
CA ILE A 37 1.86 -9.02 18.49
C ILE A 37 1.96 -7.81 19.44
N GLY A 38 2.47 -6.67 18.98
CA GLY A 38 2.60 -5.45 19.76
C GLY A 38 1.26 -4.97 20.31
N PHE A 39 0.22 -4.97 19.46
CA PHE A 39 -1.12 -4.60 19.84
C PHE A 39 -1.69 -5.54 20.93
N HIS A 40 -1.44 -6.84 20.83
CA HIS A 40 -1.85 -7.81 21.85
C HIS A 40 -1.24 -7.53 23.22
N TYR A 41 0.06 -7.27 23.30
CA TYR A 41 0.75 -6.96 24.55
C TYR A 41 0.29 -5.63 25.16
N ILE A 42 0.13 -4.60 24.34
CA ILE A 42 -0.35 -3.29 24.81
C ILE A 42 -1.78 -3.37 25.34
N LEU A 43 -2.66 -4.10 24.65
CA LEU A 43 -4.02 -4.37 25.13
C LEU A 43 -4.06 -5.05 26.49
N ALA A 44 -3.19 -6.03 26.72
CA ALA A 44 -3.12 -6.72 28.00
C ALA A 44 -2.73 -5.77 29.16
N GLN A 45 -1.80 -4.84 28.91
CA GLN A 45 -1.40 -3.84 29.91
C GLN A 45 -2.51 -2.80 30.17
N ILE A 46 -3.12 -2.26 29.11
CA ILE A 46 -4.20 -1.26 29.23
C ILE A 46 -5.39 -1.82 30.00
N ARG A 47 -5.75 -3.08 29.80
CA ARG A 47 -6.84 -3.71 30.56
C ARG A 47 -6.55 -3.77 32.06
N ILE A 48 -5.32 -4.08 32.43
CA ILE A 48 -4.89 -4.14 33.85
C ILE A 48 -4.97 -2.75 34.48
N GLU A 49 -4.52 -1.71 33.80
CA GLU A 49 -4.56 -0.34 34.32
C GLU A 49 -5.98 0.22 34.43
N LEU A 50 -6.84 -0.02 33.44
CA LEU A 50 -8.22 0.46 33.43
C LEU A 50 -9.09 -0.23 34.50
N ASP A 51 -8.85 -1.50 34.77
CA ASP A 51 -9.55 -2.23 35.85
C ASP A 51 -9.13 -1.71 37.23
N ALA A 52 -7.92 -1.16 37.37
CA ALA A 52 -7.41 -0.62 38.62
C ALA A 52 -7.86 0.85 38.88
N GLU A 53 -8.00 1.68 37.86
CA GLU A 53 -8.21 3.13 38.03
C GLU A 53 -9.65 3.60 37.82
N MET A 54 -10.49 2.85 37.08
CA MET A 54 -11.85 3.31 36.71
C MET A 54 -12.98 2.43 37.28
N PRO A 55 -13.60 2.83 38.39
CA PRO A 55 -14.70 2.05 38.99
C PRO A 55 -16.02 2.11 38.20
N SER A 56 -16.16 3.00 37.19
CA SER A 56 -17.39 3.11 36.40
C SER A 56 -17.23 2.44 35.02
N GLN A 57 -18.01 1.39 34.75
CA GLN A 57 -18.01 0.63 33.50
C GLN A 57 -18.27 1.51 32.23
N GLY A 58 -18.97 2.64 32.39
CA GLY A 58 -19.27 3.56 31.28
C GLY A 58 -18.03 4.32 30.79
N MET A 59 -17.25 4.91 31.71
CA MET A 59 -16.02 5.62 31.37
C MET A 59 -14.94 4.71 30.79
N ALA A 60 -14.79 3.51 31.35
CA ALA A 60 -13.85 2.52 30.86
C ALA A 60 -14.17 2.10 29.40
N ARG A 61 -15.45 1.98 29.03
CA ARG A 61 -15.83 1.66 27.63
C ARG A 61 -15.48 2.77 26.65
N ILE A 62 -15.70 4.03 27.01
CA ILE A 62 -15.37 5.19 26.14
C ILE A 62 -13.86 5.31 25.99
N ALA A 63 -13.10 5.23 27.08
CA ALA A 63 -11.64 5.27 27.06
C ALA A 63 -11.06 4.14 26.19
N ASN A 64 -11.59 2.91 26.34
CA ASN A 64 -11.19 1.80 25.51
C ASN A 64 -11.45 2.06 24.01
N ALA A 65 -12.62 2.60 23.63
CA ALA A 65 -12.94 2.86 22.25
C ALA A 65 -12.01 3.92 21.64
N GLU A 66 -11.69 4.99 22.36
CA GLU A 66 -10.75 6.03 21.90
C GLU A 66 -9.33 5.49 21.74
N ILE A 67 -8.86 4.69 22.69
CA ILE A 67 -7.54 4.05 22.62
C ILE A 67 -7.47 3.09 21.41
N MET A 68 -8.51 2.27 21.19
CA MET A 68 -8.56 1.35 20.04
C MET A 68 -8.54 2.10 18.72
N ASN A 69 -9.32 3.19 18.61
CA ASN A 69 -9.32 4.05 17.43
C ASN A 69 -7.93 4.66 17.18
N GLY A 70 -7.23 5.11 18.24
CA GLY A 70 -5.87 5.63 18.14
C GLY A 70 -4.88 4.60 17.58
N PHE A 71 -4.90 3.36 18.07
CA PHE A 71 -4.03 2.30 17.57
C PHE A 71 -4.34 1.90 16.12
N GLU A 72 -5.63 1.86 15.77
CA GLU A 72 -6.03 1.55 14.40
C GLU A 72 -5.58 2.63 13.43
N ILE A 73 -5.76 3.91 13.78
CA ILE A 73 -5.27 5.04 12.99
C ILE A 73 -3.74 4.95 12.83
N MET A 74 -2.99 4.65 13.90
CA MET A 74 -1.54 4.49 13.83
C MET A 74 -1.13 3.34 12.90
N GLY A 75 -1.84 2.22 12.96
CA GLY A 75 -1.64 1.09 12.04
C GLY A 75 -1.93 1.47 10.59
N LEU A 76 -3.01 2.21 10.33
CA LEU A 76 -3.37 2.69 8.99
C LEU A 76 -2.38 3.72 8.44
N TYR A 77 -1.80 4.59 9.28
CA TYR A 77 -0.70 5.48 8.87
C TYR A 77 0.52 4.69 8.40
N ALA A 78 0.89 3.64 9.12
CA ALA A 78 1.99 2.77 8.70
C ALA A 78 1.67 2.05 7.37
N VAL A 79 0.42 1.61 7.18
CA VAL A 79 -0.05 1.03 5.91
C VAL A 79 0.00 2.07 4.78
N ALA A 80 -0.38 3.32 5.03
CA ALA A 80 -0.29 4.41 4.06
C ALA A 80 1.17 4.60 3.63
N PHE A 81 2.09 4.73 4.58
CA PHE A 81 3.52 4.84 4.29
C PHE A 81 4.07 3.66 3.47
N LEU A 82 3.73 2.43 3.85
CA LEU A 82 4.13 1.22 3.13
C LEU A 82 3.56 1.20 1.70
N SER A 83 2.32 1.66 1.51
CA SER A 83 1.66 1.73 0.21
C SER A 83 2.30 2.79 -0.70
N ILE A 84 2.68 3.94 -0.15
CA ILE A 84 3.42 4.99 -0.85
C ILE A 84 4.80 4.48 -1.26
N ALA A 85 5.52 3.84 -0.34
CA ALA A 85 6.82 3.25 -0.63
C ALA A 85 6.73 2.19 -1.74
N MET A 86 5.70 1.35 -1.70
CA MET A 86 5.45 0.34 -2.73
C MET A 86 5.11 1.00 -4.08
N ALA A 87 4.30 2.06 -4.09
CA ALA A 87 3.97 2.83 -5.28
C ALA A 87 5.22 3.44 -5.94
N ALA A 88 6.10 4.03 -5.14
CA ALA A 88 7.37 4.59 -5.58
C ALA A 88 8.30 3.51 -6.17
N LEU A 89 8.46 2.38 -5.48
CA LEU A 89 9.31 1.28 -5.95
C LEU A 89 8.81 0.66 -7.26
N LEU A 90 7.49 0.44 -7.38
CA LEU A 90 6.88 -0.10 -8.60
C LEU A 90 7.06 0.84 -9.79
N GLY A 91 6.89 2.15 -9.57
CA GLY A 91 7.02 3.15 -10.62
C GLY A 91 8.46 3.37 -11.07
N ALA A 92 9.42 3.41 -10.13
CA ALA A 92 10.81 3.76 -10.41
C ALA A 92 11.53 2.76 -11.33
N ASP A 93 11.32 1.46 -11.12
CA ASP A 93 12.04 0.40 -11.85
C ASP A 93 11.42 0.07 -13.21
N THR A 94 10.20 0.53 -13.50
CA THR A 94 9.42 0.01 -14.62
C THR A 94 9.89 0.56 -15.96
N LEU A 95 9.95 1.88 -16.12
CA LEU A 95 10.34 2.50 -17.40
C LEU A 95 11.85 2.55 -17.56
N ALA A 96 12.57 2.88 -16.49
CA ALA A 96 14.03 2.91 -16.52
C ALA A 96 14.64 1.52 -16.79
N GLY A 97 14.07 0.46 -16.21
CA GLY A 97 14.51 -0.92 -16.44
C GLY A 97 14.26 -1.39 -17.88
N GLU A 98 13.13 -1.01 -18.48
CA GLU A 98 12.80 -1.37 -19.87
C GLU A 98 13.59 -0.57 -20.91
N ILE A 99 13.94 0.68 -20.61
CA ILE A 99 14.83 1.47 -21.45
C ILE A 99 16.22 0.85 -21.46
N ASN A 100 16.75 0.51 -20.28
CA ASN A 100 18.07 -0.09 -20.16
C ASN A 100 18.17 -1.50 -20.75
N SER A 101 17.10 -2.31 -20.70
CA SER A 101 17.06 -3.67 -21.26
C SER A 101 16.77 -3.73 -22.77
N GLY A 102 16.46 -2.58 -23.42
CA GLY A 102 16.10 -2.52 -24.83
C GLY A 102 14.72 -3.12 -25.15
N THR A 103 13.96 -3.54 -24.15
CA THR A 103 12.62 -4.16 -24.32
C THR A 103 11.62 -3.21 -24.98
N ILE A 104 11.80 -1.90 -24.79
CA ILE A 104 11.00 -0.86 -25.46
C ILE A 104 11.07 -0.97 -26.98
N GLN A 105 12.24 -1.34 -27.54
CA GLN A 105 12.41 -1.44 -28.99
C GLN A 105 11.53 -2.53 -29.60
N THR A 106 11.30 -3.63 -28.90
CA THR A 106 10.42 -4.73 -29.35
C THR A 106 8.94 -4.39 -29.30
N ILE A 107 8.53 -3.47 -28.41
CA ILE A 107 7.15 -3.00 -28.29
C ILE A 107 6.81 -1.97 -29.38
N VAL A 108 7.76 -1.10 -29.73
CA VAL A 108 7.59 -0.04 -30.73
C VAL A 108 7.40 -0.60 -32.16
N THR A 109 7.85 -1.82 -32.43
CA THR A 109 7.66 -2.48 -33.72
C THR A 109 6.22 -2.95 -33.98
N LYS A 110 5.36 -2.99 -32.95
CA LYS A 110 3.94 -3.31 -33.12
C LYS A 110 3.10 -2.05 -33.32
N PRO A 111 2.02 -2.08 -34.11
CA PRO A 111 1.16 -0.92 -34.37
C PRO A 111 0.23 -0.64 -33.17
N ILE A 112 0.81 -0.36 -31.99
CA ILE A 112 0.11 -0.03 -30.76
C ILE A 112 0.40 1.44 -30.43
N ARG A 113 -0.61 2.19 -30.02
CA ARG A 113 -0.45 3.59 -29.63
C ARG A 113 0.38 3.67 -28.33
N ARG A 114 1.31 4.59 -28.25
CA ARG A 114 2.15 4.80 -27.06
C ARG A 114 1.31 5.05 -25.79
N SER A 115 0.19 5.76 -25.94
CA SER A 115 -0.78 5.98 -24.86
C SER A 115 -1.38 4.69 -24.32
N ASP A 116 -1.65 3.69 -25.17
CA ASP A 116 -2.24 2.42 -24.74
C ASP A 116 -1.25 1.60 -23.89
N VAL A 117 0.06 1.74 -24.16
CA VAL A 117 1.11 1.09 -23.38
C VAL A 117 1.22 1.72 -21.98
N VAL A 118 1.26 3.05 -21.91
CA VAL A 118 1.36 3.78 -20.63
C VAL A 118 0.12 3.56 -19.78
N LEU A 119 -1.08 3.68 -20.36
CA LEU A 119 -2.35 3.43 -19.64
C LEU A 119 -2.48 1.97 -19.19
N GLY A 120 -2.05 1.02 -20.02
CA GLY A 120 -2.06 -0.39 -19.66
C GLY A 120 -1.17 -0.68 -18.45
N LYS A 121 0.03 -0.13 -18.42
CA LYS A 121 0.94 -0.23 -17.28
C LYS A 121 0.38 0.44 -16.03
N TRP A 122 -0.11 1.66 -16.18
CA TRP A 122 -0.72 2.40 -15.09
C TRP A 122 -1.86 1.61 -14.44
N LEU A 123 -2.78 1.06 -15.24
CA LEU A 123 -3.88 0.23 -14.73
C LEU A 123 -3.40 -1.06 -14.08
N GLY A 124 -2.37 -1.70 -14.62
CA GLY A 124 -1.78 -2.90 -14.05
C GLY A 124 -1.20 -2.66 -12.66
N PHE A 125 -0.45 -1.57 -12.49
CA PHE A 125 0.12 -1.18 -11.20
C PHE A 125 -0.93 -0.65 -10.22
N ALA A 126 -1.92 0.11 -10.70
CA ALA A 126 -3.03 0.57 -9.88
C ALA A 126 -3.79 -0.62 -9.27
N GLY A 127 -4.10 -1.64 -10.09
CA GLY A 127 -4.73 -2.87 -9.58
C GLY A 127 -3.89 -3.61 -8.54
N LEU A 128 -2.57 -3.68 -8.76
CA LEU A 128 -1.64 -4.33 -7.85
C LEU A 128 -1.49 -3.57 -6.53
N LEU A 129 -1.39 -2.24 -6.60
CA LEU A 129 -1.33 -1.36 -5.45
C LEU A 129 -2.62 -1.42 -4.62
N GLY A 130 -3.79 -1.48 -5.29
CA GLY A 130 -5.08 -1.67 -4.63
C GLY A 130 -5.15 -3.01 -3.89
N LEU A 131 -4.67 -4.08 -4.50
CA LEU A 131 -4.61 -5.41 -3.85
C LEU A 131 -3.67 -5.39 -2.63
N TYR A 132 -2.51 -4.76 -2.75
CA TYR A 132 -1.55 -4.59 -1.66
C TYR A 132 -2.17 -3.80 -0.49
N LEU A 133 -2.79 -2.66 -0.78
CA LEU A 133 -3.48 -1.84 0.22
C LEU A 133 -4.60 -2.61 0.92
N LEU A 134 -5.44 -3.33 0.18
CA LEU A 134 -6.52 -4.13 0.76
C LEU A 134 -5.97 -5.23 1.69
N LEU A 135 -4.87 -5.87 1.31
CA LEU A 135 -4.25 -6.90 2.13
C LEU A 135 -3.65 -6.31 3.40
N MET A 136 -2.94 -5.17 3.32
CA MET A 136 -2.30 -4.53 4.47
C MET A 136 -3.32 -3.88 5.40
N ALA A 137 -4.21 -3.05 4.88
CA ALA A 137 -5.24 -2.38 5.67
C ALA A 137 -6.25 -3.38 6.23
N GLY A 138 -6.66 -4.36 5.42
CA GLY A 138 -7.51 -5.46 5.86
C GLY A 138 -6.85 -6.27 6.98
N GLY A 139 -5.53 -6.49 6.93
CA GLY A 139 -4.76 -7.14 7.98
C GLY A 139 -4.77 -6.35 9.30
N VAL A 140 -4.55 -5.03 9.26
CA VAL A 140 -4.61 -4.16 10.44
C VAL A 140 -6.01 -4.17 11.05
N VAL A 141 -7.05 -3.90 10.24
CA VAL A 141 -8.44 -3.87 10.69
C VAL A 141 -8.86 -5.22 11.28
N LEU A 142 -8.50 -6.32 10.60
CA LEU A 142 -8.80 -7.68 11.08
C LEU A 142 -8.10 -7.97 12.40
N SER A 143 -6.84 -7.54 12.58
CA SER A 143 -6.09 -7.73 13.82
C SER A 143 -6.75 -7.00 15.00
N VAL A 144 -7.22 -5.77 14.78
CA VAL A 144 -7.94 -4.99 15.79
C VAL A 144 -9.30 -5.61 16.08
N PHE A 145 -10.06 -5.96 15.03
CA PHE A 145 -11.39 -6.57 15.17
C PHE A 145 -11.36 -7.88 15.93
N LEU A 146 -10.44 -8.78 15.64
CA LEU A 146 -10.34 -10.08 16.31
C LEU A 146 -10.00 -9.98 17.80
N GLN A 147 -9.27 -8.91 18.20
CA GLN A 147 -8.85 -8.74 19.60
C GLN A 147 -9.82 -7.89 20.44
N THR A 148 -10.58 -7.00 19.80
CA THR A 148 -11.41 -6.00 20.51
C THR A 148 -12.87 -6.01 20.10
N GLY A 149 -13.21 -6.57 18.93
CA GLY A 149 -14.54 -6.46 18.31
C GLY A 149 -14.84 -5.05 17.79
N TYR A 150 -13.86 -4.13 17.80
CA TYR A 150 -14.02 -2.76 17.32
C TYR A 150 -13.97 -2.71 15.80
N THR A 151 -14.85 -1.92 15.20
CA THR A 151 -14.88 -1.60 13.77
C THR A 151 -14.87 -0.09 13.61
N PRO A 152 -13.95 0.49 12.82
CA PRO A 152 -13.89 1.92 12.64
C PRO A 152 -15.04 2.43 11.79
N ASP A 153 -15.54 3.61 12.14
CA ASP A 153 -16.47 4.34 11.31
C ASP A 153 -15.77 4.91 10.06
N ASN A 154 -16.44 4.85 8.91
CA ASN A 154 -15.93 5.42 7.65
C ASN A 154 -14.62 4.80 7.09
N LEU A 155 -14.31 3.55 7.44
CA LEU A 155 -13.13 2.82 6.93
C LEU A 155 -12.96 2.92 5.41
N ALA A 156 -14.06 2.74 4.65
CA ALA A 156 -14.02 2.79 3.19
C ALA A 156 -13.56 4.15 2.66
N ARG A 157 -13.94 5.25 3.32
CA ARG A 157 -13.51 6.61 2.95
C ARG A 157 -12.02 6.79 3.24
N GLY A 158 -11.53 6.34 4.40
CA GLY A 158 -10.11 6.39 4.75
C GLY A 158 -9.26 5.60 3.74
N LEU A 159 -9.64 4.37 3.45
CA LEU A 159 -8.93 3.52 2.48
C LEU A 159 -8.93 4.10 1.06
N SER A 160 -10.04 4.72 0.64
CA SER A 160 -10.10 5.35 -0.69
C SER A 160 -9.16 6.55 -0.81
N LEU A 161 -8.98 7.32 0.26
CA LEU A 161 -8.03 8.45 0.29
C LEU A 161 -6.58 7.97 0.27
N ILE A 162 -6.22 6.96 1.07
CA ILE A 162 -4.88 6.34 1.05
C ILE A 162 -4.58 5.75 -0.33
N TYR A 163 -5.57 5.11 -0.96
CA TYR A 163 -5.39 4.58 -2.31
C TYR A 163 -5.16 5.68 -3.34
N LEU A 164 -5.91 6.78 -3.26
CA LEU A 164 -5.76 7.93 -4.14
C LEU A 164 -4.38 8.58 -3.97
N GLU A 165 -3.91 8.76 -2.74
CA GLU A 165 -2.58 9.25 -2.43
C GLU A 165 -1.49 8.38 -3.07
N ALA A 166 -1.57 7.06 -2.89
CA ALA A 166 -0.64 6.11 -3.47
C ALA A 166 -0.69 6.12 -5.02
N LEU A 167 -1.87 6.32 -5.64
CA LEU A 167 -2.00 6.48 -7.09
C LEU A 167 -1.34 7.76 -7.60
N VAL A 168 -1.44 8.86 -6.87
CA VAL A 168 -0.78 10.13 -7.22
C VAL A 168 0.73 9.94 -7.20
N VAL A 169 1.28 9.36 -6.11
CA VAL A 169 2.71 9.08 -6.00
C VAL A 169 3.18 8.15 -7.12
N MET A 170 2.45 7.09 -7.41
CA MET A 170 2.75 6.17 -8.52
C MET A 170 2.79 6.90 -9.87
N THR A 171 1.85 7.81 -10.11
CA THR A 171 1.77 8.57 -11.37
C THR A 171 2.99 9.50 -11.51
N ILE A 172 3.35 10.21 -10.44
CA ILE A 172 4.54 11.07 -10.41
C ILE A 172 5.79 10.22 -10.63
N THR A 173 5.90 9.07 -9.97
CA THR A 173 7.05 8.17 -10.11
C THR A 173 7.19 7.64 -11.53
N LEU A 174 6.09 7.26 -12.19
CA LEU A 174 6.10 6.85 -13.59
C LEU A 174 6.56 7.97 -14.52
N LEU A 175 6.13 9.21 -14.26
CA LEU A 175 6.59 10.39 -15.00
C LEU A 175 8.10 10.62 -14.82
N CYS A 176 8.58 10.62 -13.59
CA CYS A 176 10.01 10.78 -13.28
C CYS A 176 10.85 9.65 -13.87
N SER A 177 10.37 8.40 -13.81
CA SER A 177 11.06 7.23 -14.38
C SER A 177 11.19 7.27 -15.89
N SER A 178 10.39 8.09 -16.58
CA SER A 178 10.55 8.32 -18.03
C SER A 178 11.71 9.25 -18.38
N ALA A 179 12.14 10.10 -17.44
CA ALA A 179 13.16 11.12 -17.65
C ALA A 179 14.48 10.83 -16.90
N PHE A 180 14.41 10.10 -15.79
CA PHE A 180 15.55 9.87 -14.89
C PHE A 180 15.81 8.37 -14.69
N PRO A 181 17.06 7.96 -14.38
CA PRO A 181 17.35 6.58 -13.99
C PRO A 181 16.67 6.23 -12.65
N ALA A 182 16.42 4.93 -12.42
CA ALA A 182 15.63 4.43 -11.30
C ALA A 182 16.07 4.95 -9.91
N LEU A 183 17.39 5.06 -9.68
CA LEU A 183 17.94 5.58 -8.41
C LEU A 183 17.60 7.06 -8.19
N ALA A 184 17.71 7.90 -9.24
CA ALA A 184 17.37 9.31 -9.15
C ALA A 184 15.86 9.50 -8.95
N THR A 185 15.05 8.72 -9.65
CA THR A 185 13.58 8.73 -9.49
C THR A 185 13.17 8.39 -8.06
N GLY A 186 13.74 7.33 -7.48
CA GLY A 186 13.51 6.97 -6.09
C GLY A 186 13.86 8.11 -5.13
N GLY A 187 15.06 8.72 -5.27
CA GLY A 187 15.50 9.83 -4.44
C GLY A 187 14.60 11.06 -4.52
N ILE A 188 14.11 11.41 -5.71
CA ILE A 188 13.19 12.55 -5.91
C ILE A 188 11.84 12.28 -5.25
N VAL A 189 11.27 11.08 -5.42
CA VAL A 189 9.93 10.74 -4.92
C VAL A 189 9.90 10.60 -3.39
N PHE A 190 10.99 10.09 -2.77
CA PHE A 190 11.10 10.04 -1.30
C PHE A 190 11.53 11.38 -0.68
N GLY A 191 11.99 12.34 -1.47
CA GLY A 191 12.38 13.68 -1.02
C GLY A 191 11.29 14.74 -1.13
N LEU A 192 10.16 14.41 -1.79
CA LEU A 192 8.94 15.24 -1.91
C LEU A 192 7.98 14.95 -0.75
#